data_a9ecd0cd136572a05367b264ea66b6c0
#
_entry.id   a9ecd0cd136572a05367b264ea66b6c0
#
_cell.length_a   1.000
_cell.length_b   1.000
_cell.length_c   1.000
_cell.angle_alpha   90.00
_cell.angle_beta   90.00
_cell.angle_gamma   90.00
#
_symmetry.space_group_name_H-M   'P 1'
#
loop_
_entity.id
_entity.type
_entity.pdbx_description
1 polymer ?
#
loop_
_entity_poly.entity_id
_entity_poly.type
_entity_poly.pdbx_seq_one_letter_code
_entity_poly.pdbx_strand_id
1 'polypeptide(L)'
;MIPLLFSFFYRFSFWGKFGQRLNLKQSQFLHESEIDRFFQLLTDRTKQIEDFHIVSDDIVQLQWIHQNAFVPIGQNTNIYLATLTTCWARLKLYDVLDILNTRVYYYDTDSVIYVSRHECYDNPLGDFLCELTNELDGNQYITEFLASGPKAYSFKANKVQEICKIRGFTLNYKNNKLINFNSSHNQA
;
A
#
# COMPACT_ATOMS: atom_id res chain seq x y z
N MET A 1 3.35 22.74 -19.23
CA MET A 1 4.19 22.19 -18.15
C MET A 1 3.24 21.40 -17.26
N ILE A 2 3.43 20.10 -17.14
CA ILE A 2 2.58 19.26 -16.27
C ILE A 2 3.34 19.13 -14.98
N PRO A 3 3.02 19.89 -13.97
CA PRO A 3 3.63 19.69 -12.69
C PRO A 3 2.68 18.95 -11.76
N LEU A 4 3.25 18.11 -10.99
CA LEU A 4 3.00 17.85 -9.60
C LEU A 4 2.17 16.63 -9.22
N LEU A 5 2.90 15.74 -8.60
CA LEU A 5 2.40 14.71 -7.70
C LEU A 5 2.29 15.34 -6.31
N PHE A 6 1.12 15.31 -5.71
CA PHE A 6 0.92 15.62 -4.31
C PHE A 6 0.40 14.40 -3.61
N SER A 7 0.98 14.08 -2.49
CA SER A 7 0.52 13.01 -1.64
C SER A 7 0.03 13.57 -0.31
N PHE A 8 -1.08 13.06 0.12
CA PHE A 8 -1.53 13.16 1.49
C PHE A 8 -0.71 12.21 2.33
N PHE A 9 0.48 12.58 2.78
CA PHE A 9 1.17 11.75 3.73
C PHE A 9 0.57 11.96 5.11
N TYR A 10 -0.42 11.15 5.37
CA TYR A 10 -0.74 10.84 6.74
C TYR A 10 -0.06 9.53 7.09
N ARG A 11 0.59 9.52 8.22
CA ARG A 11 1.01 8.29 8.88
C ARG A 11 -0.21 7.45 9.24
N PHE A 12 -0.97 7.05 8.22
CA PHE A 12 -2.12 6.16 8.33
C PHE A 12 -1.78 4.78 8.86
N SER A 13 -0.51 4.42 8.94
CA SER A 13 -0.07 3.18 9.57
C SER A 13 -0.57 3.03 11.01
N PHE A 14 -0.72 4.13 11.74
CA PHE A 14 -1.27 4.12 13.09
C PHE A 14 -2.78 3.80 13.10
N TRP A 15 -3.54 4.34 12.18
CA TRP A 15 -4.98 4.12 12.07
C TRP A 15 -5.33 2.73 11.56
N GLY A 16 -4.54 2.18 10.67
CA GLY A 16 -4.65 0.81 10.20
C GLY A 16 -4.59 -0.21 11.32
N LYS A 17 -3.87 0.12 12.41
CA LYS A 17 -3.79 -0.71 13.60
C LYS A 17 -5.16 -0.91 14.28
N PHE A 18 -6.01 0.10 14.30
CA PHE A 18 -7.36 0.00 14.85
C PHE A 18 -8.28 -0.89 14.03
N GLY A 19 -8.08 -0.97 12.72
CA GLY A 19 -8.84 -1.82 11.80
C GLY A 19 -8.15 -3.14 11.47
N GLN A 20 -7.08 -3.50 12.17
CA GLN A 20 -6.30 -4.70 11.89
C GLN A 20 -7.16 -5.96 12.06
N ARG A 21 -7.10 -6.86 11.08
CA ARG A 21 -7.68 -8.19 11.19
C ARG A 21 -6.99 -8.94 12.33
N LEU A 22 -7.76 -9.46 13.29
CA LEU A 22 -7.23 -10.12 14.48
C LEU A 22 -6.71 -11.53 14.16
N ASN A 23 -7.39 -12.24 13.30
CA ASN A 23 -7.02 -13.60 12.91
C ASN A 23 -6.16 -13.57 11.65
N LEU A 24 -4.89 -13.21 11.80
CA LEU A 24 -3.92 -13.25 10.72
C LEU A 24 -3.32 -14.64 10.58
N LYS A 25 -3.07 -15.05 9.35
CA LYS A 25 -2.33 -16.28 9.05
C LYS A 25 -0.94 -16.20 9.67
N GLN A 26 -0.64 -17.18 10.51
CA GLN A 26 0.67 -17.37 11.11
C GLN A 26 1.48 -18.34 10.25
N SER A 27 2.78 -18.08 10.14
CA SER A 27 3.70 -18.94 9.40
C SER A 27 4.90 -19.23 10.28
N GLN A 28 5.26 -20.49 10.44
CA GLN A 28 6.41 -20.93 11.20
C GLN A 28 7.23 -21.93 10.40
N PHE A 29 8.53 -21.74 10.39
CA PHE A 29 9.47 -22.71 9.85
C PHE A 29 9.90 -23.62 11.02
N LEU A 30 9.82 -24.92 10.78
CA LEU A 30 10.14 -25.95 11.75
C LEU A 30 11.24 -26.84 11.17
N HIS A 31 12.31 -27.02 11.93
CA HIS A 31 13.40 -27.91 11.56
C HIS A 31 13.05 -29.34 12.01
N GLU A 32 13.69 -30.36 11.41
CA GLU A 32 13.52 -31.77 11.75
C GLU A 32 13.66 -32.04 13.27
N SER A 33 14.60 -31.38 13.93
CA SER A 33 14.77 -31.47 15.40
C SER A 33 13.59 -30.97 16.22
N GLU A 34 12.63 -30.26 15.61
CA GLU A 34 11.43 -29.69 16.24
C GLU A 34 10.16 -30.49 15.91
N ILE A 35 10.29 -31.77 15.63
CA ILE A 35 9.18 -32.63 15.21
C ILE A 35 8.05 -32.66 16.26
N ASP A 36 8.37 -32.63 17.53
CA ASP A 36 7.38 -32.58 18.60
C ASP A 36 6.53 -31.30 18.52
N ARG A 37 7.16 -30.18 18.17
CA ARG A 37 6.48 -28.91 17.97
C ARG A 37 5.56 -28.94 16.76
N PHE A 38 5.97 -29.60 15.69
CA PHE A 38 5.14 -29.82 14.52
C PHE A 38 3.85 -30.58 14.86
N PHE A 39 3.97 -31.71 15.58
CA PHE A 39 2.79 -32.48 16.00
C PHE A 39 1.92 -31.73 17.01
N GLN A 40 2.50 -30.96 17.92
CA GLN A 40 1.74 -30.09 18.82
C GLN A 40 0.87 -29.09 18.04
N LEU A 41 1.41 -28.45 17.01
CA LEU A 41 0.65 -27.51 16.17
C LEU A 41 -0.45 -28.18 15.39
N LEU A 42 -0.21 -29.38 14.84
CA LEU A 42 -1.22 -30.16 14.12
C LEU A 42 -2.37 -30.64 15.01
N THR A 43 -2.10 -30.97 16.25
CA THR A 43 -3.09 -31.49 17.20
C THR A 43 -3.76 -30.41 18.05
N ASP A 44 -3.32 -29.16 17.93
CA ASP A 44 -3.86 -28.04 18.68
C ASP A 44 -5.26 -27.66 18.18
N ARG A 45 -6.27 -27.99 18.99
CA ARG A 45 -7.69 -27.70 18.69
C ARG A 45 -8.04 -26.21 18.61
N THR A 46 -7.15 -25.34 19.07
CA THR A 46 -7.35 -23.89 18.98
C THR A 46 -6.93 -23.32 17.63
N LYS A 47 -6.27 -24.12 16.83
CA LYS A 47 -5.70 -23.75 15.53
C LYS A 47 -6.35 -24.55 14.39
N GLN A 48 -6.38 -23.93 13.24
CA GLN A 48 -6.76 -24.53 11.98
C GLN A 48 -5.56 -24.43 11.04
N ILE A 49 -5.03 -25.57 10.64
CA ILE A 49 -3.95 -25.62 9.64
C ILE A 49 -4.53 -25.23 8.28
N GLU A 50 -3.91 -24.29 7.64
CA GLU A 50 -4.29 -23.77 6.33
C GLU A 50 -3.46 -24.43 5.22
N ASP A 51 -2.15 -24.55 5.49
CA ASP A 51 -1.21 -25.06 4.50
C ASP A 51 0.10 -25.51 5.13
N PHE A 52 0.83 -26.39 4.44
CA PHE A 52 2.21 -26.71 4.78
C PHE A 52 3.04 -26.90 3.51
N HIS A 53 4.29 -26.46 3.55
CA HIS A 53 5.24 -26.61 2.46
C HIS A 53 6.56 -27.22 2.96
N ILE A 54 7.06 -28.22 2.24
CA ILE A 54 8.42 -28.75 2.44
C ILE A 54 9.37 -27.78 1.74
N VAL A 55 10.18 -27.09 2.53
CA VAL A 55 11.12 -26.07 2.04
C VAL A 55 12.46 -26.69 1.67
N SER A 56 12.91 -27.66 2.48
CA SER A 56 14.10 -28.49 2.25
C SER A 56 13.91 -29.85 2.91
N ASP A 57 14.90 -30.73 2.79
CA ASP A 57 14.86 -32.05 3.44
C ASP A 57 14.70 -31.95 4.97
N ASP A 58 15.17 -30.86 5.58
CA ASP A 58 15.19 -30.65 7.03
C ASP A 58 14.19 -29.61 7.55
N ILE A 59 13.50 -28.84 6.63
CA ILE A 59 12.67 -27.71 7.01
C ILE A 59 11.29 -27.79 6.38
N VAL A 60 10.27 -27.68 7.25
CA VAL A 60 8.85 -27.55 6.86
C VAL A 60 8.33 -26.20 7.28
N GLN A 61 7.64 -25.52 6.39
CA GLN A 61 6.86 -24.34 6.68
C GLN A 61 5.42 -24.75 6.97
N LEU A 62 4.91 -24.43 8.15
CA LEU A 62 3.53 -24.64 8.53
C LEU A 62 2.79 -23.31 8.60
N GLN A 63 1.59 -23.25 8.01
CA GLN A 63 0.73 -22.08 8.02
C GLN A 63 -0.60 -22.41 8.72
N TRP A 64 -1.01 -21.55 9.64
CA TRP A 64 -2.21 -21.77 10.42
C TRP A 64 -2.89 -20.45 10.84
N ILE A 65 -4.16 -20.55 11.18
CA ILE A 65 -4.97 -19.47 11.78
C ILE A 65 -5.57 -19.98 13.10
N HIS A 66 -6.02 -19.06 13.96
CA HIS A 66 -6.83 -19.48 15.11
C HIS A 66 -8.23 -19.89 14.65
N GLN A 67 -8.80 -20.92 15.29
CA GLN A 67 -10.24 -21.18 15.13
C GLN A 67 -11.04 -19.98 15.68
N ASN A 68 -12.20 -19.71 15.11
CA ASN A 68 -12.99 -18.51 15.41
C ASN A 68 -13.28 -18.32 16.92
N ALA A 69 -13.49 -19.40 17.65
CA ALA A 69 -13.73 -19.37 19.10
C ALA A 69 -12.49 -18.98 19.93
N PHE A 70 -11.29 -19.05 19.36
CA PHE A 70 -10.01 -18.85 20.03
C PHE A 70 -9.20 -17.69 19.46
N VAL A 71 -9.83 -16.85 18.62
CA VAL A 71 -9.17 -15.65 18.10
C VAL A 71 -8.86 -14.70 19.25
N PRO A 72 -7.60 -14.27 19.44
CA PRO A 72 -7.25 -13.36 20.51
C PRO A 72 -8.03 -12.04 20.41
N ILE A 73 -8.53 -11.54 21.54
CA ILE A 73 -9.17 -10.24 21.59
C ILE A 73 -8.10 -9.17 21.40
N GLY A 74 -8.26 -8.34 20.36
CA GLY A 74 -7.34 -7.23 20.09
C GLY A 74 -7.57 -6.08 21.06
N GLN A 75 -6.65 -5.88 21.98
CA GLN A 75 -6.73 -4.80 22.98
C GLN A 75 -6.72 -3.40 22.35
N ASN A 76 -6.17 -3.26 21.13
CA ASN A 76 -5.99 -1.99 20.43
C ASN A 76 -6.87 -1.86 19.18
N THR A 77 -7.86 -2.74 19.00
CA THR A 77 -8.74 -2.70 17.82
C THR A 77 -9.97 -1.86 18.14
N ASN A 78 -10.23 -0.88 17.29
CA ASN A 78 -11.45 -0.06 17.36
C ASN A 78 -11.95 0.20 15.93
N ILE A 79 -12.91 -0.61 15.51
CA ILE A 79 -13.45 -0.57 14.15
C ILE A 79 -14.16 0.75 13.84
N TYR A 80 -14.77 1.37 14.85
CA TYR A 80 -15.44 2.67 14.69
C TYR A 80 -14.43 3.77 14.38
N LEU A 81 -13.32 3.84 15.14
CA LEU A 81 -12.25 4.80 14.87
C LEU A 81 -11.63 4.57 13.50
N ALA A 82 -11.34 3.32 13.14
CA ALA A 82 -10.79 2.99 11.83
C ALA A 82 -11.72 3.44 10.70
N THR A 83 -13.02 3.15 10.81
CA THR A 83 -14.01 3.49 9.80
C THR A 83 -14.20 5.00 9.70
N LEU A 84 -14.38 5.71 10.81
CA LEU A 84 -14.59 7.16 10.81
C LEU A 84 -13.36 7.89 10.24
N THR A 85 -12.17 7.47 10.60
CA THR A 85 -10.93 8.06 10.05
C THR A 85 -10.81 7.85 8.56
N THR A 86 -11.15 6.64 8.07
CA THR A 86 -11.14 6.36 6.63
C THR A 86 -12.19 7.18 5.88
N CYS A 87 -13.39 7.32 6.44
CA CYS A 87 -14.43 8.18 5.86
C CYS A 87 -13.99 9.64 5.81
N TRP A 88 -13.41 10.16 6.89
CA TRP A 88 -12.92 11.53 6.94
C TRP A 88 -11.82 11.80 5.91
N ALA A 89 -10.87 10.88 5.78
CA ALA A 89 -9.81 10.97 4.77
C ALA A 89 -10.38 11.03 3.34
N ARG A 90 -11.40 10.22 3.05
CA ARG A 90 -12.08 10.25 1.74
C ARG A 90 -12.80 11.58 1.50
N LEU A 91 -13.49 12.13 2.48
CA LEU A 91 -14.13 13.44 2.35
C LEU A 91 -13.10 14.52 2.03
N LYS A 92 -11.97 14.53 2.74
CA LYS A 92 -10.88 15.44 2.44
C LYS A 92 -10.31 15.29 1.03
N LEU A 93 -10.16 14.06 0.55
CA LEU A 93 -9.76 13.83 -0.83
C LEU A 93 -10.81 14.37 -1.82
N TYR A 94 -12.09 14.18 -1.55
CA TYR A 94 -13.16 14.69 -2.40
C TYR A 94 -13.17 16.23 -2.45
N ASP A 95 -12.94 16.93 -1.33
CA ASP A 95 -12.79 18.39 -1.31
C ASP A 95 -11.66 18.84 -2.27
N VAL A 96 -10.52 18.11 -2.27
CA VAL A 96 -9.40 18.37 -3.18
C VAL A 96 -9.78 18.10 -4.64
N LEU A 97 -10.44 16.96 -4.90
CA LEU A 97 -10.85 16.58 -6.26
C LEU A 97 -11.87 17.57 -6.84
N ASP A 98 -12.79 18.07 -6.04
CA ASP A 98 -13.77 19.08 -6.46
C ASP A 98 -13.10 20.40 -6.89
N ILE A 99 -12.09 20.84 -6.14
CA ILE A 99 -11.32 22.04 -6.48
C ILE A 99 -10.51 21.82 -7.76
N LEU A 100 -9.86 20.67 -7.91
CA LEU A 100 -8.99 20.37 -9.04
C LEU A 100 -9.77 20.01 -10.31
N ASN A 101 -10.93 19.38 -10.16
CA ASN A 101 -11.86 19.02 -11.22
C ASN A 101 -11.15 18.31 -12.42
N THR A 102 -11.28 18.84 -13.63
CA THR A 102 -10.71 18.28 -14.87
C THR A 102 -9.17 18.26 -14.93
N ARG A 103 -8.50 18.81 -13.94
CA ARG A 103 -7.04 18.83 -13.87
C ARG A 103 -6.45 17.54 -13.28
N VAL A 104 -7.28 16.66 -12.70
CA VAL A 104 -6.83 15.41 -12.09
C VAL A 104 -6.57 14.35 -13.15
N TYR A 105 -5.38 13.77 -13.13
CA TYR A 105 -5.02 12.61 -13.96
C TYR A 105 -5.17 11.28 -13.21
N TYR A 106 -4.85 11.28 -11.93
CA TYR A 106 -4.90 10.07 -11.12
C TYR A 106 -5.09 10.43 -9.65
N TYR A 107 -5.78 9.57 -8.92
CA TYR A 107 -5.89 9.65 -7.47
C TYR A 107 -5.98 8.25 -6.86
N ASP A 108 -5.48 8.12 -5.65
CA ASP A 108 -5.61 6.90 -4.83
C ASP A 108 -5.79 7.37 -3.39
N THR A 109 -6.48 6.65 -2.60
CA THR A 109 -6.81 6.78 -1.17
C THR A 109 -6.43 8.11 -0.47
N ASP A 110 -5.21 8.57 -0.62
CA ASP A 110 -4.58 9.70 0.06
C ASP A 110 -3.62 10.51 -0.85
N SER A 111 -3.66 10.28 -2.14
CA SER A 111 -2.77 10.93 -3.10
C SER A 111 -3.51 11.39 -4.35
N VAL A 112 -3.03 12.45 -4.97
CA VAL A 112 -3.57 12.98 -6.22
C VAL A 112 -2.45 13.45 -7.15
N ILE A 113 -2.56 13.10 -8.43
CA ILE A 113 -1.70 13.58 -9.51
C ILE A 113 -2.52 14.51 -10.39
N TYR A 114 -2.11 15.75 -10.53
CA TYR A 114 -2.86 16.74 -11.27
C TYR A 114 -1.99 17.74 -12.02
N VAL A 115 -2.59 18.50 -12.94
CA VAL A 115 -1.94 19.59 -13.64
C VAL A 115 -2.07 20.88 -12.87
N SER A 116 -0.94 21.46 -12.46
CA SER A 116 -0.90 22.83 -11.96
C SER A 116 -0.84 23.82 -13.14
N ARG A 117 -1.59 24.91 -13.06
CA ARG A 117 -1.61 25.99 -14.02
C ARG A 117 -1.50 27.31 -13.28
N HIS A 118 -0.68 28.21 -13.78
CA HIS A 118 -0.37 29.50 -13.15
C HIS A 118 -1.60 30.38 -12.86
N GLU A 119 -2.70 30.16 -13.57
CA GLU A 119 -3.94 30.94 -13.44
C GLU A 119 -5.01 30.23 -12.59
N CYS A 120 -4.73 29.02 -12.10
CA CYS A 120 -5.69 28.24 -11.34
C CYS A 120 -5.24 28.12 -9.89
N TYR A 121 -6.21 28.04 -9.01
CA TYR A 121 -5.96 27.70 -7.61
C TYR A 121 -5.31 26.32 -7.51
N ASP A 122 -4.22 26.23 -6.80
CA ASP A 122 -3.60 24.98 -6.35
C ASP A 122 -3.75 24.85 -4.85
N ASN A 123 -3.91 23.62 -4.39
CA ASN A 123 -4.02 23.38 -2.95
C ASN A 123 -2.71 23.77 -2.26
N PRO A 124 -2.79 24.41 -1.09
CA PRO A 124 -1.61 24.74 -0.31
C PRO A 124 -0.87 23.47 0.11
N LEU A 125 0.44 23.54 0.05
CA LEU A 125 1.33 22.51 0.54
C LEU A 125 1.78 22.82 1.95
N GLY A 126 2.00 21.79 2.76
CA GLY A 126 2.50 21.94 4.11
C GLY A 126 2.95 20.63 4.73
N ASP A 127 3.53 20.75 5.92
CA ASP A 127 4.05 19.62 6.70
C ASP A 127 3.14 19.24 7.87
N PHE A 128 2.04 19.98 8.04
CA PHE A 128 1.09 19.74 9.12
C PHE A 128 0.05 18.68 8.75
N LEU A 129 -0.60 18.21 9.77
CA LEU A 129 -1.69 17.24 9.72
C LEU A 129 -2.83 17.79 8.84
N CYS A 130 -3.33 17.05 7.83
CA CYS A 130 -4.33 17.43 6.81
C CYS A 130 -3.84 18.35 5.68
N GLU A 131 -2.56 18.62 5.57
CA GLU A 131 -2.00 19.35 4.43
C GLU A 131 -1.47 18.39 3.36
N LEU A 132 -1.46 18.85 2.13
CA LEU A 132 -0.85 18.10 1.02
C LEU A 132 0.66 18.30 1.03
N THR A 133 1.39 17.22 0.85
CA THR A 133 2.85 17.25 0.75
C THR A 133 3.29 16.90 -0.66
N ASN A 134 4.30 17.59 -1.19
CA ASN A 134 4.89 17.22 -2.46
C ASN A 134 5.80 16.00 -2.30
N GLU A 135 5.50 14.90 -3.01
CA GLU A 135 6.34 13.69 -3.01
C GLU A 135 7.55 13.79 -3.93
N LEU A 136 7.61 14.80 -4.79
CA LEU A 136 8.75 15.01 -5.67
C LEU A 136 9.77 15.91 -4.99
N ASP A 137 11.05 15.55 -5.08
CA ASP A 137 12.13 16.29 -4.48
C ASP A 137 12.35 17.66 -5.15
N GLY A 138 12.36 18.73 -4.36
CA GLY A 138 12.69 20.07 -4.79
C GLY A 138 11.78 20.60 -5.92
N ASN A 139 12.38 21.09 -7.01
CA ASN A 139 11.66 21.63 -8.18
C ASN A 139 11.41 20.56 -9.25
N GLN A 140 11.16 19.33 -8.85
CA GLN A 140 10.83 18.26 -9.79
C GLN A 140 9.35 18.34 -10.21
N TYR A 141 9.08 17.92 -11.43
CA TYR A 141 7.73 17.78 -11.98
C TYR A 141 7.66 16.57 -12.92
N ILE A 142 6.48 16.03 -13.07
CA ILE A 142 6.23 14.91 -13.97
C ILE A 142 6.18 15.41 -15.40
N THR A 143 6.96 14.78 -16.28
CA THR A 143 6.98 15.09 -17.72
C THR A 143 6.11 14.12 -18.52
N GLU A 144 6.06 12.87 -18.11
CA GLU A 144 5.27 11.82 -18.75
C GLU A 144 4.58 10.99 -17.66
N PHE A 145 3.29 10.72 -17.84
CA PHE A 145 2.49 9.93 -16.92
C PHE A 145 1.67 8.89 -17.66
N LEU A 146 1.67 7.66 -17.17
CA LEU A 146 0.89 6.55 -17.69
C LEU A 146 0.21 5.82 -16.54
N ALA A 147 -1.09 5.59 -16.63
CA ALA A 147 -1.84 4.76 -15.72
C ALA A 147 -2.54 3.63 -16.48
N SER A 148 -2.30 2.40 -16.08
CA SER A 148 -2.96 1.21 -16.66
C SER A 148 -4.13 0.70 -15.79
N GLY A 149 -4.32 1.29 -14.61
CA GLY A 149 -5.44 0.95 -13.72
C GLY A 149 -5.18 1.32 -12.27
N PRO A 150 -6.08 0.92 -11.36
CA PRO A 150 -5.95 1.22 -9.94
C PRO A 150 -4.66 0.64 -9.36
N LYS A 151 -3.84 1.50 -8.73
CA LYS A 151 -2.53 1.15 -8.15
C LYS A 151 -1.52 0.59 -9.17
N ALA A 152 -1.72 0.90 -10.45
CA ALA A 152 -0.81 0.54 -11.53
C ALA A 152 -0.55 1.78 -12.38
N TYR A 153 0.57 2.45 -12.14
CA TYR A 153 0.97 3.65 -12.86
C TYR A 153 2.49 3.77 -12.93
N SER A 154 2.95 4.54 -13.91
CA SER A 154 4.35 4.90 -14.05
C SER A 154 4.48 6.35 -14.50
N PHE A 155 5.57 7.01 -14.10
CA PHE A 155 5.86 8.35 -14.53
C PHE A 155 7.36 8.61 -14.64
N LYS A 156 7.69 9.63 -15.45
CA LYS A 156 9.03 10.20 -15.53
C LYS A 156 9.01 11.61 -14.99
N ALA A 157 9.97 11.92 -14.14
CA ALA A 157 10.22 13.28 -13.69
C ALA A 157 11.32 13.95 -14.52
N ASN A 158 11.38 15.28 -14.49
CA ASN A 158 12.35 16.09 -15.25
C ASN A 158 13.82 15.80 -14.91
N LYS A 159 14.13 15.16 -13.77
CA LYS A 159 15.49 14.79 -13.33
C LYS A 159 15.70 13.27 -13.35
N VAL A 160 15.57 12.65 -14.51
CA VAL A 160 15.94 11.22 -14.74
C VAL A 160 15.37 10.22 -13.71
N GLN A 161 14.37 10.59 -12.95
CA GLN A 161 13.71 9.69 -12.02
C GLN A 161 12.52 9.03 -12.70
N GLU A 162 12.61 7.73 -12.91
CA GLU A 162 11.48 6.92 -13.36
C GLU A 162 10.89 6.19 -12.16
N ILE A 163 9.61 6.31 -11.98
CA ILE A 163 8.88 5.57 -10.93
C ILE A 163 7.80 4.72 -11.62
N CYS A 164 7.78 3.45 -11.27
CA CYS A 164 6.77 2.51 -11.69
C CYS A 164 6.18 1.84 -10.44
N LYS A 165 4.87 1.87 -10.31
CA LYS A 165 4.13 1.17 -9.24
C LYS A 165 3.12 0.24 -9.87
N ILE A 166 3.15 -1.04 -9.49
CA ILE A 166 2.21 -2.06 -9.95
C ILE A 166 1.70 -2.83 -8.75
N ARG A 167 0.38 -2.90 -8.64
CA ARG A 167 -0.29 -3.61 -7.55
C ARG A 167 0.13 -5.08 -7.48
N GLY A 168 0.53 -5.52 -6.30
CA GLY A 168 0.88 -6.93 -6.04
C GLY A 168 2.32 -7.31 -6.42
N PHE A 169 3.09 -6.38 -6.99
CA PHE A 169 4.49 -6.62 -7.31
C PHE A 169 5.41 -5.76 -6.43
N THR A 170 6.34 -6.42 -5.78
CA THR A 170 7.47 -5.72 -5.16
C THR A 170 8.56 -5.58 -6.21
N LEU A 171 8.83 -4.35 -6.63
CA LEU A 171 9.91 -4.06 -7.58
C LEU A 171 11.26 -4.19 -6.86
N ASN A 172 11.83 -5.40 -6.89
CA ASN A 172 13.23 -5.62 -6.55
C ASN A 172 14.14 -5.25 -7.72
N TYR A 173 15.46 -5.25 -7.50
CA TYR A 173 16.43 -4.88 -8.53
C TYR A 173 16.28 -5.65 -9.86
N LYS A 174 15.92 -6.93 -9.82
CA LYS A 174 15.69 -7.75 -11.03
C LYS A 174 14.41 -7.37 -11.74
N ASN A 175 13.34 -7.17 -11.00
CA ASN A 175 12.03 -6.83 -11.55
C ASN A 175 12.01 -5.41 -12.09
N ASN A 176 12.74 -4.48 -11.51
CA ASN A 176 12.85 -3.10 -11.98
C ASN A 176 13.54 -2.98 -13.35
N LYS A 177 14.38 -3.95 -13.72
CA LYS A 177 14.96 -4.03 -15.07
C LYS A 177 13.96 -4.49 -16.14
N LEU A 178 12.97 -5.27 -15.76
CA LEU A 178 11.96 -5.83 -16.66
C LEU A 178 10.71 -4.94 -16.72
N ILE A 179 10.34 -4.39 -15.58
CA ILE A 179 9.15 -3.54 -15.42
C ILE A 179 9.62 -2.11 -15.18
N ASN A 180 9.62 -1.31 -16.22
CA ASN A 180 9.99 0.09 -16.23
C ASN A 180 8.96 0.89 -17.03
N PHE A 181 9.12 2.20 -17.09
CA PHE A 181 8.20 3.08 -17.82
C PHE A 181 8.01 2.64 -19.27
N ASN A 182 9.08 2.28 -19.97
CA ASN A 182 9.04 1.89 -21.39
C ASN A 182 8.28 0.57 -21.60
N SER A 183 8.45 -0.41 -20.71
CA SER A 183 7.68 -1.66 -20.77
C SER A 183 6.19 -1.46 -20.49
N SER A 184 5.85 -0.53 -19.61
CA SER A 184 4.46 -0.16 -19.31
C SER A 184 3.81 0.58 -20.48
N HIS A 185 4.55 1.42 -21.20
CA HIS A 185 4.08 2.15 -22.36
C HIS A 185 3.75 1.23 -23.54
N ASN A 186 4.50 0.13 -23.72
CA ASN A 186 4.28 -0.80 -24.82
C ASN A 186 3.07 -1.74 -24.62
N GLN A 187 2.45 -1.74 -23.44
CA GLN A 187 1.29 -2.57 -23.10
C GLN A 187 -0.02 -1.77 -22.99
N ALA A 188 0.03 -0.46 -23.08
CA ALA A 188 -1.13 0.43 -23.06
C ALA A 188 -1.53 0.88 -24.45
#